data_014415d3455325530389637cf3677d31
#
_entry.id   014415d3455325530389637cf3677d31
#
_cell.length_a   1.000
_cell.length_b   1.000
_cell.length_c   1.000
_cell.angle_alpha   90.00
_cell.angle_beta   90.00
_cell.angle_gamma   90.00
#
_symmetry.space_group_name_H-M   'P 1'
#
loop_
_entity.id
_entity.type
_entity.pdbx_description
1 polymer ?
#
loop_
_entity_poly.entity_id
_entity_poly.type
_entity_poly.pdbx_seq_one_letter_code
_entity_poly.pdbx_strand_id
1 'polypeptide(L)'
;MSLSQPEKKNGDVEEPRVESPVDEFDRFSSRRKLVMVVVIAWTGLLSPMASTSVLSAIPDVASTYNTSGSVIGLSNALYLVFMALSPCFWGPWCQTIGRRMSCLASTLTFLGASIGTALSPNIASFMVFRMLTAFVGTAVLVIGPAVIRDLYRPLDRATGLAWFYTGTLVGPTIGPLLAGAIVTYTTWRVIFWLQTGLAGIALLGSFFLLPETLGENAPRPLKGLTRGQKVMKLFTMTNPWRVITPFKHPSLVVTAIASGSLVWNQYGLLTPIRYVLNPRFHLETPLQSGLLYLAPGVGYILGTFGGGRWADYVARKWYERRGKVFVPEDRLYAAVPFLGIVIPACMLIYGWSVDKAFGGLPVPIIFMFLQGIAQLFCYPSLNTYCLDVVPDRSAELIAGNFFIRYIFGAVASAVAIPASESIGVGWFSTISALLLAVGGAGIFAAARWGHIKSVS
;
A
#
# COMPACT_ATOMS: atom_id res chain seq x y z
N MET A 1 32.09 -81.39 26.85
CA MET A 1 31.60 -80.29 27.73
C MET A 1 31.53 -79.06 26.92
N SER A 2 30.36 -78.81 26.33
CA SER A 2 30.09 -77.70 25.37
C SER A 2 29.34 -76.65 26.15
N LEU A 3 29.91 -75.44 26.23
CA LEU A 3 29.26 -74.24 26.82
C LEU A 3 28.51 -73.48 25.75
N SER A 4 27.22 -73.53 25.84
CA SER A 4 26.28 -72.73 25.03
C SER A 4 26.36 -71.26 25.43
N GLN A 5 26.58 -70.38 24.46
CA GLN A 5 26.43 -68.93 24.60
C GLN A 5 24.96 -68.54 24.50
N PRO A 6 24.45 -67.50 25.24
CA PRO A 6 23.09 -67.04 25.13
C PRO A 6 22.92 -66.02 23.94
N GLU A 7 21.90 -66.28 23.15
CA GLU A 7 21.41 -65.44 22.09
C GLU A 7 21.02 -64.01 22.62
N LYS A 8 21.68 -62.95 22.14
CA LYS A 8 21.22 -61.53 22.33
C LYS A 8 20.03 -61.24 21.44
N LYS A 9 18.86 -61.18 22.02
CA LYS A 9 17.68 -60.51 21.40
C LYS A 9 18.00 -59.05 21.16
N ASN A 10 18.17 -58.66 19.88
CA ASN A 10 18.13 -57.28 19.44
C ASN A 10 16.67 -56.77 19.63
N GLY A 11 16.41 -56.03 20.69
CA GLY A 11 15.25 -55.20 20.78
C GLY A 11 15.47 -53.98 19.86
N ASP A 12 14.72 -53.91 18.77
CA ASP A 12 14.61 -52.71 17.97
C ASP A 12 14.04 -51.57 18.85
N VAL A 13 14.95 -50.76 19.37
CA VAL A 13 14.56 -49.46 19.97
C VAL A 13 14.25 -48.58 18.79
N GLU A 14 12.95 -48.40 18.45
CA GLU A 14 12.52 -47.35 17.58
C GLU A 14 13.00 -46.02 18.16
N GLU A 15 14.03 -45.44 17.54
CA GLU A 15 14.41 -44.06 17.80
C GLU A 15 13.18 -43.18 17.51
N PRO A 16 12.77 -42.33 18.46
CA PRO A 16 11.67 -41.42 18.20
C PRO A 16 12.05 -40.57 16.97
N ARG A 17 11.26 -40.67 15.88
CA ARG A 17 11.36 -39.77 14.73
C ARG A 17 11.25 -38.38 15.28
N VAL A 18 12.36 -37.66 15.39
CA VAL A 18 12.41 -36.23 15.56
C VAL A 18 11.81 -35.65 14.27
N GLU A 19 10.51 -35.38 14.29
CA GLU A 19 9.88 -34.62 13.23
C GLU A 19 10.69 -33.33 13.11
N SER A 20 11.38 -33.17 11.98
CA SER A 20 12.07 -31.92 11.66
C SER A 20 11.06 -30.81 11.83
N PRO A 21 11.36 -29.70 12.55
CA PRO A 21 10.41 -28.61 12.74
C PRO A 21 9.93 -28.14 11.36
N VAL A 22 8.64 -28.30 11.09
CA VAL A 22 8.02 -27.86 9.84
C VAL A 22 8.36 -26.37 9.70
N ASP A 23 9.08 -26.04 8.65
CA ASP A 23 9.47 -24.66 8.38
C ASP A 23 8.19 -23.80 8.40
N GLU A 24 8.13 -22.78 9.25
CA GLU A 24 6.92 -21.94 9.44
C GLU A 24 6.33 -21.45 8.11
N PHE A 25 7.19 -21.30 7.10
CA PHE A 25 6.77 -20.90 5.75
C PHE A 25 6.06 -22.00 4.97
N ASP A 26 6.21 -23.26 5.31
CA ASP A 26 5.59 -24.38 4.60
C ASP A 26 4.24 -24.85 5.21
N ARG A 27 3.72 -24.08 6.21
CA ARG A 27 2.39 -24.33 6.83
C ARG A 27 1.22 -24.32 5.84
N PHE A 28 1.34 -23.58 4.73
CA PHE A 28 0.29 -23.41 3.75
C PHE A 28 0.75 -23.80 2.35
N SER A 29 -0.11 -24.51 1.61
CA SER A 29 0.16 -24.82 0.21
C SER A 29 0.23 -23.56 -0.65
N SER A 30 0.95 -23.61 -1.78
CA SER A 30 1.12 -22.47 -2.69
C SER A 30 -0.22 -21.89 -3.19
N ARG A 31 -1.21 -22.75 -3.47
CA ARG A 31 -2.57 -22.33 -3.85
C ARG A 31 -3.25 -21.54 -2.73
N ARG A 32 -3.14 -22.01 -1.49
CA ARG A 32 -3.74 -21.34 -0.33
C ARG A 32 -3.07 -20.00 -0.05
N LYS A 33 -1.75 -19.90 -0.20
CA LYS A 33 -1.01 -18.61 -0.12
C LYS A 33 -1.52 -17.63 -1.16
N LEU A 34 -1.69 -18.07 -2.42
CA LEU A 34 -2.23 -17.21 -3.49
C LEU A 34 -3.63 -16.69 -3.14
N VAL A 35 -4.53 -17.56 -2.68
CA VAL A 35 -5.89 -17.15 -2.28
C VAL A 35 -5.85 -16.10 -1.18
N MET A 36 -5.01 -16.28 -0.15
CA MET A 36 -4.83 -15.28 0.92
C MET A 36 -4.32 -13.93 0.37
N VAL A 37 -3.33 -13.96 -0.54
CA VAL A 37 -2.83 -12.74 -1.19
C VAL A 37 -3.91 -12.04 -2.00
N VAL A 38 -4.75 -12.77 -2.73
CA VAL A 38 -5.88 -12.21 -3.49
C VAL A 38 -6.89 -11.55 -2.55
N VAL A 39 -7.25 -12.19 -1.45
CA VAL A 39 -8.20 -11.64 -0.46
C VAL A 39 -7.68 -10.35 0.16
N ILE A 40 -6.42 -10.32 0.59
CA ILE A 40 -5.83 -9.10 1.18
C ILE A 40 -5.61 -8.00 0.14
N ALA A 41 -5.28 -8.35 -1.12
CA ALA A 41 -5.17 -7.39 -2.23
C ALA A 41 -6.53 -6.75 -2.56
N TRP A 42 -7.59 -7.57 -2.61
CA TRP A 42 -8.97 -7.09 -2.78
C TRP A 42 -9.39 -6.15 -1.65
N THR A 43 -9.13 -6.54 -0.40
CA THR A 43 -9.45 -5.69 0.76
C THR A 43 -8.61 -4.41 0.75
N GLY A 44 -7.34 -4.51 0.35
CA GLY A 44 -6.42 -3.37 0.21
C GLY A 44 -6.78 -2.37 -0.88
N LEU A 45 -7.58 -2.78 -1.89
CA LEU A 45 -8.10 -1.90 -2.94
C LEU A 45 -9.15 -0.90 -2.42
N LEU A 46 -9.92 -1.26 -1.40
CA LEU A 46 -11.12 -0.52 -0.98
C LEU A 46 -10.84 0.92 -0.55
N SER A 47 -9.88 1.12 0.36
CA SER A 47 -9.61 2.46 0.92
C SER A 47 -8.97 3.41 -0.10
N PRO A 48 -7.95 3.02 -0.88
CA PRO A 48 -7.43 3.86 -1.96
C PRO A 48 -8.46 4.17 -3.05
N MET A 49 -9.35 3.21 -3.40
CA MET A 49 -10.45 3.45 -4.32
C MET A 49 -11.44 4.48 -3.77
N ALA A 50 -11.79 4.36 -2.48
CA ALA A 50 -12.70 5.30 -1.81
C ALA A 50 -12.11 6.72 -1.73
N SER A 51 -10.79 6.88 -1.65
CA SER A 51 -10.13 8.19 -1.62
C SER A 51 -10.35 8.99 -2.89
N THR A 52 -10.28 8.34 -4.05
CA THR A 52 -10.32 9.01 -5.36
C THR A 52 -11.68 9.00 -6.03
N SER A 53 -12.57 8.07 -5.67
CA SER A 53 -13.91 7.97 -6.29
C SER A 53 -14.75 9.25 -6.13
N VAL A 54 -14.57 9.97 -5.02
CA VAL A 54 -15.27 11.25 -4.80
C VAL A 54 -14.83 12.34 -5.78
N LEU A 55 -13.60 12.28 -6.31
CA LEU A 55 -13.08 13.31 -7.21
C LEU A 55 -13.96 13.52 -8.44
N SER A 56 -14.58 12.46 -8.95
CA SER A 56 -15.53 12.54 -10.08
C SER A 56 -16.90 13.07 -9.69
N ALA A 57 -17.26 13.06 -8.40
CA ALA A 57 -18.56 13.44 -7.87
C ALA A 57 -18.56 14.79 -7.12
N ILE A 58 -17.43 15.53 -7.10
CA ILE A 58 -17.31 16.78 -6.33
C ILE A 58 -18.47 17.76 -6.60
N PRO A 59 -18.83 18.07 -7.86
CA PRO A 59 -19.90 19.03 -8.14
C PRO A 59 -21.26 18.54 -7.62
N ASP A 60 -21.56 17.26 -7.76
CA ASP A 60 -22.85 16.65 -7.38
C ASP A 60 -23.02 16.59 -5.87
N VAL A 61 -21.94 16.27 -5.14
CA VAL A 61 -21.92 16.29 -3.67
C VAL A 61 -22.03 17.72 -3.15
N ALA A 62 -21.30 18.67 -3.76
CA ALA A 62 -21.33 20.07 -3.40
C ALA A 62 -22.74 20.67 -3.58
N SER A 63 -23.41 20.39 -4.70
CA SER A 63 -24.79 20.85 -4.96
C SER A 63 -25.79 20.25 -3.97
N THR A 64 -25.66 18.97 -3.62
CA THR A 64 -26.54 18.28 -2.67
C THR A 64 -26.50 18.90 -1.27
N TYR A 65 -25.32 19.36 -0.83
CA TYR A 65 -25.13 19.94 0.51
C TYR A 65 -25.08 21.47 0.50
N ASN A 66 -25.39 22.13 -0.63
CA ASN A 66 -25.33 23.60 -0.81
C ASN A 66 -23.97 24.17 -0.35
N THR A 67 -22.87 23.54 -0.76
CA THR A 67 -21.50 23.91 -0.36
C THR A 67 -20.61 24.09 -1.59
N SER A 68 -19.38 24.59 -1.39
CA SER A 68 -18.41 24.75 -2.47
C SER A 68 -17.65 23.46 -2.78
N GLY A 69 -17.20 23.30 -4.01
CA GLY A 69 -16.31 22.20 -4.40
C GLY A 69 -15.01 22.16 -3.59
N SER A 70 -14.53 23.32 -3.11
CA SER A 70 -13.35 23.42 -2.24
C SER A 70 -13.54 22.71 -0.91
N VAL A 71 -14.74 22.77 -0.31
CA VAL A 71 -15.06 22.05 0.93
C VAL A 71 -15.05 20.54 0.71
N ILE A 72 -15.54 20.07 -0.43
CA ILE A 72 -15.48 18.65 -0.79
C ILE A 72 -14.03 18.23 -1.07
N GLY A 73 -13.23 19.09 -1.73
CA GLY A 73 -11.79 18.89 -1.91
C GLY A 73 -11.04 18.77 -0.58
N LEU A 74 -11.38 19.62 0.40
CA LEU A 74 -10.82 19.54 1.76
C LEU A 74 -11.16 18.20 2.43
N SER A 75 -12.38 17.65 2.21
CA SER A 75 -12.74 16.34 2.73
C SER A 75 -11.82 15.24 2.18
N ASN A 76 -11.32 15.37 0.95
CA ASN A 76 -10.37 14.41 0.37
C ASN A 76 -8.96 14.55 0.96
N ALA A 77 -8.48 15.76 1.19
CA ALA A 77 -7.21 15.98 1.89
C ALA A 77 -7.26 15.41 3.33
N LEU A 78 -8.35 15.65 4.06
CA LEU A 78 -8.58 15.06 5.38
C LEU A 78 -8.63 13.51 5.32
N TYR A 79 -9.26 12.95 4.28
CA TYR A 79 -9.27 11.50 4.05
C TYR A 79 -7.83 10.95 4.02
N LEU A 80 -6.93 11.57 3.26
CA LEU A 80 -5.52 11.16 3.16
C LEU A 80 -4.75 11.34 4.49
N VAL A 81 -5.07 12.38 5.26
CA VAL A 81 -4.50 12.54 6.62
C VAL A 81 -4.92 11.39 7.54
N PHE A 82 -6.19 10.99 7.51
CA PHE A 82 -6.66 9.85 8.30
C PHE A 82 -6.10 8.51 7.77
N MET A 83 -5.84 8.40 6.47
CA MET A 83 -5.07 7.29 5.91
C MET A 83 -3.63 7.25 6.45
N ALA A 84 -3.01 8.41 6.67
CA ALA A 84 -1.66 8.49 7.26
C ALA A 84 -1.65 8.05 8.73
N LEU A 85 -2.64 8.46 9.52
CA LEU A 85 -2.74 8.13 10.94
C LEU A 85 -3.11 6.66 11.21
N SER A 86 -3.89 6.05 10.33
CA SER A 86 -4.40 4.68 10.45
C SER A 86 -3.33 3.62 10.74
N PRO A 87 -2.22 3.56 10.01
CA PRO A 87 -1.16 2.59 10.22
C PRO A 87 -0.52 2.65 11.60
N CYS A 88 -0.45 3.86 12.19
CA CYS A 88 0.11 4.05 13.54
C CYS A 88 -0.72 3.33 14.61
N PHE A 89 -2.02 3.22 14.40
CA PHE A 89 -2.93 2.49 15.28
C PHE A 89 -2.97 0.99 14.93
N TRP A 90 -3.23 0.66 13.67
CA TRP A 90 -3.46 -0.71 13.23
C TRP A 90 -2.19 -1.57 13.18
N GLY A 91 -1.00 -0.95 13.04
CA GLY A 91 0.27 -1.66 13.05
C GLY A 91 0.49 -2.45 14.36
N PRO A 92 0.56 -1.79 15.51
CA PRO A 92 0.65 -2.46 16.81
C PRO A 92 -0.55 -3.36 17.12
N TRP A 93 -1.75 -2.93 16.73
CA TRP A 93 -2.98 -3.69 16.97
C TRP A 93 -2.95 -5.07 16.29
N CYS A 94 -2.55 -5.14 15.02
CA CYS A 94 -2.49 -6.40 14.30
C CYS A 94 -1.38 -7.36 14.80
N GLN A 95 -0.35 -6.84 15.46
CA GLN A 95 0.66 -7.67 16.12
C GLN A 95 0.15 -8.30 17.42
N THR A 96 -0.79 -7.65 18.10
CA THR A 96 -1.27 -8.08 19.41
C THR A 96 -2.49 -9.00 19.35
N ILE A 97 -3.44 -8.68 18.49
CA ILE A 97 -4.73 -9.37 18.37
C ILE A 97 -4.71 -10.44 17.27
N GLY A 98 -3.80 -10.29 16.31
CA GLY A 98 -3.67 -11.20 15.18
C GLY A 98 -4.11 -10.55 13.87
N ARG A 99 -3.69 -11.14 12.74
CA ARG A 99 -3.91 -10.58 11.39
C ARG A 99 -5.36 -10.73 10.97
N ARG A 100 -5.93 -11.92 11.19
CA ARG A 100 -7.31 -12.24 10.81
C ARG A 100 -8.31 -11.35 11.53
N MET A 101 -8.23 -11.27 12.85
CA MET A 101 -9.18 -10.47 13.65
C MET A 101 -9.08 -8.98 13.33
N SER A 102 -7.88 -8.46 13.13
CA SER A 102 -7.66 -7.07 12.74
C SER A 102 -8.24 -6.77 11.36
N CYS A 103 -8.08 -7.68 10.38
CA CYS A 103 -8.64 -7.55 9.04
C CYS A 103 -10.18 -7.56 9.09
N LEU A 104 -10.79 -8.50 9.82
CA LEU A 104 -12.25 -8.58 9.95
C LEU A 104 -12.83 -7.35 10.64
N ALA A 105 -12.24 -6.89 11.75
CA ALA A 105 -12.72 -5.73 12.49
C ALA A 105 -12.64 -4.45 11.64
N SER A 106 -11.51 -4.23 10.94
CA SER A 106 -11.34 -3.06 10.09
C SER A 106 -12.30 -3.08 8.89
N THR A 107 -12.47 -4.23 8.23
CA THR A 107 -13.35 -4.36 7.06
C THR A 107 -14.84 -4.23 7.44
N LEU A 108 -15.25 -4.79 8.59
CA LEU A 108 -16.61 -4.65 9.09
C LEU A 108 -16.93 -3.17 9.42
N THR A 109 -16.01 -2.48 10.09
CA THR A 109 -16.17 -1.06 10.41
C THR A 109 -16.15 -0.19 9.13
N PHE A 110 -15.33 -0.54 8.14
CA PHE A 110 -15.31 0.11 6.83
C PHE A 110 -16.66 -0.02 6.12
N LEU A 111 -17.25 -1.21 6.13
CA LEU A 111 -18.57 -1.45 5.56
C LEU A 111 -19.63 -0.57 6.25
N GLY A 112 -19.67 -0.55 7.58
CA GLY A 112 -20.59 0.32 8.32
C GLY A 112 -20.38 1.82 8.05
N ALA A 113 -19.14 2.27 7.99
CA ALA A 113 -18.81 3.66 7.67
C ALA A 113 -19.17 4.04 6.22
N SER A 114 -19.05 3.11 5.27
CA SER A 114 -19.48 3.32 3.88
C SER A 114 -21.00 3.47 3.77
N ILE A 115 -21.77 2.65 4.50
CA ILE A 115 -23.23 2.81 4.63
C ILE A 115 -23.56 4.19 5.23
N GLY A 116 -22.87 4.57 6.32
CA GLY A 116 -23.05 5.88 6.95
C GLY A 116 -22.77 7.05 5.99
N THR A 117 -21.75 6.91 5.13
CA THR A 117 -21.45 7.92 4.09
C THR A 117 -22.57 8.00 3.03
N ALA A 118 -23.08 6.85 2.57
CA ALA A 118 -24.18 6.78 1.60
C ALA A 118 -25.46 7.43 2.13
N LEU A 119 -25.76 7.25 3.41
CA LEU A 119 -26.97 7.73 4.08
C LEU A 119 -26.80 9.12 4.74
N SER A 120 -25.63 9.76 4.62
CA SER A 120 -25.34 11.02 5.31
C SER A 120 -26.33 12.12 4.93
N PRO A 121 -27.01 12.75 5.93
CA PRO A 121 -28.00 13.80 5.68
C PRO A 121 -27.37 15.17 5.50
N ASN A 122 -26.16 15.40 6.01
CA ASN A 122 -25.47 16.69 5.99
C ASN A 122 -23.96 16.51 5.75
N ILE A 123 -23.28 17.61 5.42
CA ILE A 123 -21.86 17.63 5.10
C ILE A 123 -20.98 17.19 6.29
N ALA A 124 -21.36 17.49 7.53
CA ALA A 124 -20.59 17.14 8.72
C ALA A 124 -20.58 15.61 8.90
N SER A 125 -21.77 14.95 8.84
CA SER A 125 -21.84 13.48 8.91
C SER A 125 -21.12 12.82 7.73
N PHE A 126 -21.23 13.37 6.52
CA PHE A 126 -20.48 12.91 5.35
C PHE A 126 -18.96 12.92 5.62
N MET A 127 -18.43 14.05 6.11
CA MET A 127 -16.99 14.15 6.43
C MET A 127 -16.57 13.16 7.50
N VAL A 128 -17.32 13.04 8.61
CA VAL A 128 -17.00 12.13 9.72
C VAL A 128 -16.96 10.68 9.25
N PHE A 129 -17.98 10.22 8.51
CA PHE A 129 -17.98 8.84 8.00
C PHE A 129 -16.88 8.61 6.97
N ARG A 130 -16.54 9.58 6.14
CA ARG A 130 -15.39 9.48 5.23
C ARG A 130 -14.06 9.37 5.98
N MET A 131 -13.83 10.19 7.01
CA MET A 131 -12.63 10.09 7.84
C MET A 131 -12.55 8.73 8.55
N LEU A 132 -13.67 8.22 9.06
CA LEU A 132 -13.75 6.88 9.64
C LEU A 132 -13.44 5.80 8.59
N THR A 133 -14.02 5.90 7.39
CA THR A 133 -13.74 4.98 6.27
C THR A 133 -12.25 4.97 5.93
N ALA A 134 -11.59 6.13 5.88
CA ALA A 134 -10.16 6.25 5.65
C ALA A 134 -9.34 5.55 6.73
N PHE A 135 -9.67 5.86 8.00
CA PHE A 135 -8.93 5.34 9.15
C PHE A 135 -9.00 3.82 9.27
N VAL A 136 -10.18 3.23 9.08
CA VAL A 136 -10.32 1.77 9.22
C VAL A 136 -9.93 1.02 7.95
N GLY A 137 -10.23 1.56 6.78
CA GLY A 137 -9.93 0.91 5.49
C GLY A 137 -8.43 0.81 5.21
N THR A 138 -7.64 1.77 5.68
CA THR A 138 -6.19 1.77 5.49
C THR A 138 -5.46 0.74 6.38
N ALA A 139 -6.11 0.17 7.38
CA ALA A 139 -5.55 -0.89 8.22
C ALA A 139 -4.93 -2.03 7.40
N VAL A 140 -5.57 -2.40 6.31
CA VAL A 140 -5.14 -3.53 5.45
C VAL A 140 -3.80 -3.26 4.77
N LEU A 141 -3.42 -1.99 4.58
CA LEU A 141 -2.10 -1.63 4.02
C LEU A 141 -0.93 -1.99 4.96
N VAL A 142 -1.20 -2.17 6.25
CA VAL A 142 -0.22 -2.69 7.22
C VAL A 142 -0.41 -4.19 7.45
N ILE A 143 -1.65 -4.65 7.53
CA ILE A 143 -1.98 -6.07 7.73
C ILE A 143 -1.50 -6.90 6.53
N GLY A 144 -1.69 -6.42 5.30
CA GLY A 144 -1.31 -7.13 4.08
C GLY A 144 0.18 -7.49 4.01
N PRO A 145 1.10 -6.52 4.11
CA PRO A 145 2.53 -6.80 4.18
C PRO A 145 2.92 -7.70 5.37
N ALA A 146 2.24 -7.59 6.51
CA ALA A 146 2.48 -8.46 7.66
C ALA A 146 2.08 -9.93 7.35
N VAL A 147 0.92 -10.15 6.72
CA VAL A 147 0.48 -11.47 6.26
C VAL A 147 1.48 -12.04 5.24
N ILE A 148 1.92 -11.24 4.27
CA ILE A 148 2.89 -11.69 3.26
C ILE A 148 4.23 -12.04 3.90
N ARG A 149 4.66 -11.28 4.91
CA ARG A 149 5.86 -11.61 5.68
C ARG A 149 5.76 -12.97 6.36
N ASP A 150 4.57 -13.29 6.90
CA ASP A 150 4.32 -14.53 7.60
C ASP A 150 4.18 -15.74 6.63
N LEU A 151 3.88 -15.50 5.33
CA LEU A 151 3.66 -16.55 4.31
C LEU A 151 4.88 -16.86 3.45
N TYR A 152 5.76 -15.88 3.19
CA TYR A 152 6.84 -16.00 2.21
C TYR A 152 8.22 -15.82 2.84
N ARG A 153 9.17 -16.65 2.38
CA ARG A 153 10.59 -16.51 2.75
C ARG A 153 11.13 -15.15 2.30
N PRO A 154 12.13 -14.57 2.98
CA PRO A 154 12.64 -13.24 2.64
C PRO A 154 12.95 -13.06 1.15
N LEU A 155 13.60 -14.02 0.48
CA LEU A 155 14.01 -13.92 -0.92
C LEU A 155 12.87 -13.99 -1.96
N ASP A 156 11.66 -14.41 -1.55
CA ASP A 156 10.48 -14.57 -2.44
C ASP A 156 9.34 -13.61 -2.07
N ARG A 157 9.54 -12.77 -1.07
CA ARG A 157 8.52 -11.90 -0.44
C ARG A 157 8.08 -10.76 -1.35
N ALA A 158 9.00 -10.24 -2.18
CA ALA A 158 8.72 -9.09 -3.04
C ALA A 158 7.68 -9.41 -4.13
N THR A 159 7.67 -10.63 -4.66
CA THR A 159 6.63 -11.07 -5.62
C THR A 159 5.24 -11.09 -4.96
N GLY A 160 5.12 -11.62 -3.73
CA GLY A 160 3.85 -11.59 -2.98
C GLY A 160 3.37 -10.16 -2.69
N LEU A 161 4.30 -9.27 -2.32
CA LEU A 161 4.01 -7.84 -2.11
C LEU A 161 3.58 -7.13 -3.40
N ALA A 162 4.17 -7.46 -4.56
CA ALA A 162 3.77 -6.89 -5.83
C ALA A 162 2.30 -7.17 -6.14
N TRP A 163 1.85 -8.41 -5.96
CA TRP A 163 0.43 -8.76 -6.13
C TRP A 163 -0.49 -8.02 -5.17
N PHE A 164 -0.09 -7.88 -3.91
CA PHE A 164 -0.85 -7.09 -2.94
C PHE A 164 -0.94 -5.61 -3.35
N TYR A 165 0.21 -5.00 -3.73
CA TYR A 165 0.23 -3.60 -4.13
C TYR A 165 -0.51 -3.33 -5.43
N THR A 166 -0.68 -4.31 -6.31
CA THR A 166 -1.57 -4.17 -7.47
C THR A 166 -2.97 -3.77 -7.03
N GLY A 167 -3.56 -4.47 -6.05
CA GLY A 167 -4.86 -4.10 -5.52
C GLY A 167 -4.88 -2.65 -5.01
N THR A 168 -3.90 -2.27 -4.18
CA THR A 168 -3.87 -0.93 -3.56
C THR A 168 -3.62 0.20 -4.55
N LEU A 169 -2.87 -0.03 -5.64
CA LEU A 169 -2.54 0.98 -6.64
C LEU A 169 -3.57 1.07 -7.76
N VAL A 170 -4.25 -0.03 -8.07
CA VAL A 170 -5.35 -0.05 -9.03
C VAL A 170 -6.60 0.65 -8.46
N GLY A 171 -6.78 0.63 -7.13
CA GLY A 171 -7.89 1.30 -6.45
C GLY A 171 -8.09 2.76 -6.86
N PRO A 172 -7.08 3.63 -6.70
CA PRO A 172 -7.17 5.04 -7.08
C PRO A 172 -7.47 5.30 -8.57
N THR A 173 -7.22 4.35 -9.43
CA THR A 173 -7.47 4.48 -10.87
C THR A 173 -8.86 3.99 -11.27
N ILE A 174 -9.32 2.88 -10.69
CA ILE A 174 -10.68 2.35 -10.93
C ILE A 174 -11.74 3.21 -10.23
N GLY A 175 -11.42 3.80 -9.07
CA GLY A 175 -12.35 4.61 -8.30
C GLY A 175 -13.02 5.72 -9.11
N PRO A 176 -12.27 6.65 -9.71
CA PRO A 176 -12.84 7.73 -10.52
C PRO A 176 -13.54 7.25 -11.79
N LEU A 177 -13.10 6.15 -12.40
CA LEU A 177 -13.75 5.56 -13.56
C LEU A 177 -15.17 5.09 -13.22
N LEU A 178 -15.30 4.26 -12.19
CA LEU A 178 -16.59 3.75 -11.73
C LEU A 178 -17.48 4.88 -11.23
N ALA A 179 -16.91 5.84 -10.48
CA ALA A 179 -17.63 7.00 -9.99
C ALA A 179 -18.12 7.91 -11.13
N GLY A 180 -17.29 8.13 -12.15
CA GLY A 180 -17.67 8.90 -13.34
C GLY A 180 -18.83 8.25 -14.10
N ALA A 181 -18.78 6.92 -14.28
CA ALA A 181 -19.89 6.17 -14.88
C ALA A 181 -21.17 6.25 -14.03
N ILE A 182 -21.05 6.04 -12.72
CA ILE A 182 -22.19 6.09 -11.79
C ILE A 182 -22.86 7.48 -11.80
N VAL A 183 -22.08 8.55 -11.65
CA VAL A 183 -22.61 9.92 -11.58
C VAL A 183 -23.23 10.37 -12.90
N THR A 184 -22.77 9.83 -14.03
CA THR A 184 -23.37 10.10 -15.34
C THR A 184 -24.81 9.58 -15.46
N TYR A 185 -25.13 8.46 -14.84
CA TYR A 185 -26.42 7.79 -14.99
C TYR A 185 -27.29 7.76 -13.72
N THR A 186 -26.68 8.00 -12.53
CA THR A 186 -27.35 7.88 -11.23
C THR A 186 -26.86 8.95 -10.24
N THR A 187 -27.16 8.76 -8.96
CA THR A 187 -26.73 9.67 -7.88
C THR A 187 -25.37 9.29 -7.34
N TRP A 188 -24.62 10.26 -6.83
CA TRP A 188 -23.31 10.06 -6.19
C TRP A 188 -23.36 9.09 -5.00
N ARG A 189 -24.51 8.93 -4.32
CA ARG A 189 -24.69 7.98 -3.22
C ARG A 189 -24.45 6.53 -3.61
N VAL A 190 -24.74 6.18 -4.87
CA VAL A 190 -24.52 4.83 -5.41
C VAL A 190 -23.03 4.44 -5.40
N ILE A 191 -22.10 5.41 -5.45
CA ILE A 191 -20.67 5.15 -5.30
C ILE A 191 -20.37 4.48 -3.95
N PHE A 192 -20.99 4.97 -2.88
CA PHE A 192 -20.77 4.44 -1.52
C PHE A 192 -21.53 3.12 -1.29
N TRP A 193 -22.66 2.92 -1.95
CA TRP A 193 -23.33 1.60 -1.98
C TRP A 193 -22.50 0.55 -2.71
N LEU A 194 -21.86 0.91 -3.82
CA LEU A 194 -20.88 0.06 -4.49
C LEU A 194 -19.72 -0.31 -3.56
N GLN A 195 -19.15 0.68 -2.87
CA GLN A 195 -18.07 0.44 -1.89
C GLN A 195 -18.53 -0.48 -0.76
N THR A 196 -19.77 -0.34 -0.29
CA THR A 196 -20.38 -1.23 0.71
C THR A 196 -20.48 -2.67 0.20
N GLY A 197 -20.93 -2.87 -1.04
CA GLY A 197 -21.00 -4.20 -1.67
C GLY A 197 -19.61 -4.85 -1.81
N LEU A 198 -18.62 -4.08 -2.28
CA LEU A 198 -17.24 -4.56 -2.40
C LEU A 198 -16.62 -4.88 -1.04
N ALA A 199 -16.94 -4.10 0.00
CA ALA A 199 -16.51 -4.36 1.38
C ALA A 199 -17.18 -5.61 1.95
N GLY A 200 -18.46 -5.88 1.61
CA GLY A 200 -19.15 -7.10 1.97
C GLY A 200 -18.47 -8.35 1.39
N ILE A 201 -18.08 -8.29 0.12
CA ILE A 201 -17.29 -9.37 -0.53
C ILE A 201 -15.94 -9.55 0.17
N ALA A 202 -15.25 -8.46 0.49
CA ALA A 202 -13.97 -8.49 1.20
C ALA A 202 -14.10 -9.11 2.61
N LEU A 203 -15.19 -8.76 3.33
CA LEU A 203 -15.48 -9.29 4.66
C LEU A 203 -15.74 -10.81 4.61
N LEU A 204 -16.57 -11.26 3.69
CA LEU A 204 -16.85 -12.70 3.49
C LEU A 204 -15.56 -13.44 3.08
N GLY A 205 -14.82 -12.91 2.11
CA GLY A 205 -13.53 -13.47 1.70
C GLY A 205 -12.54 -13.58 2.86
N SER A 206 -12.40 -12.53 3.65
CA SER A 206 -11.51 -12.54 4.84
C SER A 206 -12.01 -13.52 5.90
N PHE A 207 -13.32 -13.65 6.10
CA PHE A 207 -13.88 -14.54 7.09
C PHE A 207 -13.66 -16.03 6.75
N PHE A 208 -13.88 -16.43 5.50
CA PHE A 208 -13.81 -17.84 5.09
C PHE A 208 -12.41 -18.26 4.62
N LEU A 209 -11.65 -17.35 3.98
CA LEU A 209 -10.43 -17.72 3.27
C LEU A 209 -9.14 -17.25 3.97
N LEU A 210 -9.21 -16.29 4.90
CA LEU A 210 -8.04 -15.79 5.62
C LEU A 210 -7.93 -16.46 7.00
N PRO A 211 -7.05 -17.46 7.19
CA PRO A 211 -6.73 -18.02 8.51
C PRO A 211 -5.88 -17.04 9.31
N GLU A 212 -5.68 -17.32 10.60
CA GLU A 212 -4.68 -16.58 11.38
C GLU A 212 -3.27 -16.98 10.91
N THR A 213 -2.49 -15.98 10.50
CA THR A 213 -1.14 -16.20 9.98
C THR A 213 -0.06 -15.93 11.02
N LEU A 214 -0.41 -15.25 12.11
CA LEU A 214 0.51 -15.02 13.23
C LEU A 214 0.97 -16.37 13.79
N GLY A 215 2.28 -16.62 13.78
CA GLY A 215 2.87 -17.85 14.31
C GLY A 215 2.49 -18.07 15.77
N GLU A 216 2.42 -19.33 16.21
CA GLU A 216 2.09 -19.69 17.60
C GLU A 216 3.15 -19.18 18.58
N ASN A 217 4.39 -19.14 18.15
CA ASN A 217 5.56 -18.65 18.90
C ASN A 217 5.69 -17.13 18.89
N ALA A 218 4.84 -16.41 18.13
CA ALA A 218 4.89 -14.96 18.09
C ALA A 218 4.58 -14.36 19.48
N PRO A 219 5.34 -13.35 19.90
CA PRO A 219 5.11 -12.71 21.19
C PRO A 219 3.69 -12.15 21.27
N ARG A 220 2.90 -12.67 22.21
CA ARG A 220 1.54 -12.20 22.49
C ARG A 220 1.57 -11.32 23.75
N PRO A 221 1.85 -10.01 23.61
CA PRO A 221 2.11 -9.11 24.73
C PRO A 221 0.93 -8.91 25.67
N LEU A 222 -0.27 -9.37 25.29
CA LEU A 222 -1.49 -9.27 26.12
C LEU A 222 -1.81 -10.57 26.87
N LYS A 223 -1.08 -11.67 26.67
CA LYS A 223 -1.35 -12.93 27.35
C LYS A 223 -1.02 -12.81 28.85
N GLY A 224 -1.94 -13.18 29.70
CA GLY A 224 -1.78 -13.10 31.16
C GLY A 224 -2.08 -11.77 31.84
N LEU A 225 -2.43 -10.71 31.10
CA LEU A 225 -2.76 -9.41 31.66
C LEU A 225 -4.26 -9.28 32.00
N THR A 226 -4.59 -8.51 33.06
CA THR A 226 -5.97 -8.12 33.39
C THR A 226 -6.55 -7.16 32.33
N ARG A 227 -7.89 -7.00 32.31
CA ARG A 227 -8.56 -6.11 31.32
C ARG A 227 -8.00 -4.69 31.32
N GLY A 228 -7.78 -4.09 32.50
CA GLY A 228 -7.22 -2.74 32.62
C GLY A 228 -5.78 -2.65 32.12
N GLN A 229 -4.95 -3.64 32.46
CA GLN A 229 -3.56 -3.71 31.96
C GLN A 229 -3.49 -3.93 30.44
N LYS A 230 -4.43 -4.71 29.88
CA LYS A 230 -4.54 -4.88 28.41
C LYS A 230 -4.84 -3.56 27.71
N VAL A 231 -5.81 -2.80 28.20
CA VAL A 231 -6.18 -1.48 27.66
C VAL A 231 -5.02 -0.51 27.76
N MET A 232 -4.38 -0.42 28.94
CA MET A 232 -3.22 0.46 29.14
C MET A 232 -2.07 0.07 28.21
N LYS A 233 -1.77 -1.22 28.08
CA LYS A 233 -0.71 -1.71 27.21
C LYS A 233 -1.01 -1.47 25.73
N LEU A 234 -2.25 -1.69 25.29
CA LEU A 234 -2.70 -1.32 23.95
C LEU A 234 -2.52 0.19 23.70
N PHE A 235 -2.96 1.04 24.63
CA PHE A 235 -2.79 2.49 24.51
C PHE A 235 -1.32 2.90 24.43
N THR A 236 -0.45 2.28 25.23
CA THR A 236 1.00 2.51 25.17
C THR A 236 1.62 2.03 23.85
N MET A 237 1.10 0.93 23.30
CA MET A 237 1.57 0.38 22.01
C MET A 237 1.09 1.18 20.81
N THR A 238 -0.08 1.82 20.88
CA THR A 238 -0.62 2.71 19.83
C THR A 238 -0.06 4.12 19.87
N ASN A 239 0.93 4.39 20.72
CA ASN A 239 1.60 5.69 20.79
C ASN A 239 2.31 5.98 19.44
N PRO A 240 1.94 7.06 18.71
CA PRO A 240 2.53 7.40 17.41
C PRO A 240 4.06 7.57 17.43
N TRP A 241 4.62 7.99 18.57
CA TRP A 241 6.07 8.12 18.74
C TRP A 241 6.83 6.81 18.55
N ARG A 242 6.23 5.67 18.86
CA ARG A 242 6.85 4.35 18.63
C ARG A 242 7.04 4.06 17.14
N VAL A 243 6.14 4.56 16.31
CA VAL A 243 6.18 4.42 14.86
C VAL A 243 7.25 5.32 14.26
N ILE A 244 7.51 6.49 14.88
CA ILE A 244 8.52 7.47 14.41
C ILE A 244 9.91 7.11 14.92
N THR A 245 10.03 6.50 16.10
CA THR A 245 11.34 6.19 16.73
C THR A 245 12.31 5.40 15.82
N PRO A 246 11.91 4.39 15.03
CA PRO A 246 12.82 3.66 14.14
C PRO A 246 13.40 4.52 13.03
N PHE A 247 12.75 5.64 12.66
CA PHE A 247 13.23 6.59 11.65
C PHE A 247 14.38 7.48 12.11
N LYS A 248 15.05 7.14 13.22
CA LYS A 248 16.35 7.72 13.59
C LYS A 248 17.46 7.28 12.63
N HIS A 249 17.29 6.16 11.93
CA HIS A 249 18.27 5.68 10.96
C HIS A 249 18.10 6.40 9.61
N PRO A 250 19.15 7.06 9.08
CA PRO A 250 19.06 7.85 7.86
C PRO A 250 18.55 7.08 6.65
N SER A 251 18.93 5.81 6.51
CA SER A 251 18.50 4.95 5.40
C SER A 251 16.99 4.71 5.39
N LEU A 252 16.36 4.59 6.57
CA LEU A 252 14.91 4.46 6.70
C LEU A 252 14.17 5.76 6.35
N VAL A 253 14.72 6.92 6.80
CA VAL A 253 14.18 8.24 6.44
C VAL A 253 14.20 8.43 4.93
N VAL A 254 15.33 8.16 4.30
CA VAL A 254 15.51 8.30 2.85
C VAL A 254 14.54 7.36 2.10
N THR A 255 14.38 6.12 2.56
CA THR A 255 13.45 5.16 1.95
C THR A 255 11.99 5.62 2.09
N ALA A 256 11.63 6.21 3.23
CA ALA A 256 10.30 6.74 3.46
C ALA A 256 10.02 7.98 2.59
N ILE A 257 11.00 8.89 2.43
CA ILE A 257 10.91 10.04 1.52
C ILE A 257 10.77 9.56 0.07
N ALA A 258 11.58 8.58 -0.35
CA ALA A 258 11.49 7.96 -1.67
C ALA A 258 10.12 7.31 -1.92
N SER A 259 9.59 6.58 -0.94
CA SER A 259 8.22 6.04 -0.99
C SER A 259 7.16 7.14 -1.03
N GLY A 260 7.38 8.23 -0.28
CA GLY A 260 6.52 9.42 -0.26
C GLY A 260 6.50 10.13 -1.61
N SER A 261 7.65 10.28 -2.27
CA SER A 261 7.74 10.90 -3.60
C SER A 261 6.96 10.11 -4.68
N LEU A 262 6.89 8.78 -4.56
CA LEU A 262 6.04 7.97 -5.44
C LEU A 262 4.54 8.26 -5.24
N VAL A 263 4.09 8.44 -3.99
CA VAL A 263 2.69 8.78 -3.69
C VAL A 263 2.38 10.23 -4.06
N TRP A 264 3.31 11.16 -3.81
CA TRP A 264 3.22 12.52 -4.33
C TRP A 264 2.98 12.52 -5.83
N ASN A 265 3.81 11.78 -6.55
CA ASN A 265 3.71 11.66 -8.00
C ASN A 265 2.38 11.05 -8.44
N GLN A 266 1.91 10.00 -7.76
CA GLN A 266 0.63 9.36 -8.05
C GLN A 266 -0.54 10.33 -7.90
N TYR A 267 -0.66 11.03 -6.78
CA TYR A 267 -1.76 11.98 -6.56
C TYR A 267 -1.58 13.26 -7.37
N GLY A 268 -0.34 13.73 -7.57
CA GLY A 268 -0.04 14.86 -8.45
C GLY A 268 -0.42 14.63 -9.90
N LEU A 269 -0.35 13.36 -10.36
CA LEU A 269 -0.80 12.98 -11.70
C LEU A 269 -2.32 12.78 -11.79
N LEU A 270 -2.93 12.10 -10.79
CA LEU A 270 -4.35 11.74 -10.85
C LEU A 270 -5.28 12.92 -10.57
N THR A 271 -4.89 13.83 -9.67
CA THR A 271 -5.77 14.92 -9.22
C THR A 271 -6.11 15.91 -10.35
N PRO A 272 -5.18 16.38 -11.18
CA PRO A 272 -5.48 17.37 -12.21
C PRO A 272 -6.17 16.81 -13.47
N ILE A 273 -6.33 15.49 -13.62
CA ILE A 273 -6.88 14.90 -14.85
C ILE A 273 -8.21 15.55 -15.24
N ARG A 274 -9.18 15.66 -14.33
CA ARG A 274 -10.49 16.24 -14.64
C ARG A 274 -10.41 17.74 -14.88
N TYR A 275 -9.61 18.48 -14.13
CA TYR A 275 -9.55 19.94 -14.16
C TYR A 275 -8.67 20.49 -15.27
N VAL A 276 -7.65 19.76 -15.69
CA VAL A 276 -6.66 20.23 -16.64
C VAL A 276 -6.77 19.53 -17.98
N LEU A 277 -6.86 18.18 -18.01
CA LEU A 277 -6.90 17.45 -19.27
C LEU A 277 -8.25 17.63 -19.99
N ASN A 278 -9.37 17.70 -19.27
CA ASN A 278 -10.68 17.86 -19.89
C ASN A 278 -10.78 19.13 -20.73
N PRO A 279 -10.56 20.34 -20.20
CA PRO A 279 -10.62 21.55 -21.00
C PRO A 279 -9.53 21.61 -22.07
N ARG A 280 -8.36 21.02 -21.81
CA ARG A 280 -7.23 21.05 -22.74
C ARG A 280 -7.45 20.20 -23.99
N PHE A 281 -8.11 19.05 -23.83
CA PHE A 281 -8.36 18.08 -24.91
C PHE A 281 -9.84 17.98 -25.29
N HIS A 282 -10.68 18.96 -24.88
CA HIS A 282 -12.11 19.05 -25.20
C HIS A 282 -12.90 17.80 -24.83
N LEU A 283 -12.65 17.25 -23.62
CA LEU A 283 -13.40 16.12 -23.10
C LEU A 283 -14.67 16.62 -22.40
N GLU A 284 -15.84 16.23 -22.90
CA GLU A 284 -17.12 16.78 -22.43
C GLU A 284 -17.74 16.01 -21.27
N THR A 285 -17.51 14.70 -21.18
CA THR A 285 -18.19 13.84 -20.21
C THR A 285 -17.30 13.39 -19.05
N PRO A 286 -17.86 13.20 -17.82
CA PRO A 286 -17.15 12.62 -16.70
C PRO A 286 -16.59 11.22 -16.99
N LEU A 287 -17.26 10.45 -17.85
CA LEU A 287 -16.82 9.13 -18.28
C LEU A 287 -15.53 9.20 -19.11
N GLN A 288 -15.42 10.16 -20.03
CA GLN A 288 -14.20 10.33 -20.82
C GLN A 288 -12.98 10.63 -19.95
N SER A 289 -13.14 11.50 -18.94
CA SER A 289 -12.08 11.72 -17.93
C SER A 289 -11.78 10.43 -17.15
N GLY A 290 -12.82 9.69 -16.79
CA GLY A 290 -12.70 8.42 -16.08
C GLY A 290 -11.85 7.39 -16.83
N LEU A 291 -11.98 7.34 -18.17
CA LEU A 291 -11.18 6.43 -19.01
C LEU A 291 -9.68 6.74 -18.97
N LEU A 292 -9.27 8.00 -18.76
CA LEU A 292 -7.84 8.32 -18.65
C LEU A 292 -7.17 7.69 -17.44
N TYR A 293 -7.92 7.47 -16.36
CA TYR A 293 -7.41 6.79 -15.18
C TYR A 293 -7.10 5.29 -15.42
N LEU A 294 -7.63 4.71 -16.51
CA LEU A 294 -7.28 3.33 -16.88
C LEU A 294 -5.81 3.18 -17.30
N ALA A 295 -5.21 4.21 -17.87
CA ALA A 295 -3.84 4.13 -18.35
C ALA A 295 -2.84 3.73 -17.24
N PRO A 296 -2.73 4.45 -16.12
CA PRO A 296 -1.87 4.02 -15.03
C PRO A 296 -2.37 2.73 -14.37
N GLY A 297 -3.69 2.48 -14.32
CA GLY A 297 -4.27 1.25 -13.74
C GLY A 297 -3.83 -0.01 -14.47
N VAL A 298 -3.92 -0.03 -15.80
CA VAL A 298 -3.41 -1.14 -16.63
C VAL A 298 -1.90 -1.26 -16.47
N GLY A 299 -1.18 -0.13 -16.38
CA GLY A 299 0.25 -0.10 -16.07
C GLY A 299 0.59 -0.82 -14.77
N TYR A 300 -0.18 -0.58 -13.70
CA TYR A 300 0.02 -1.27 -12.41
C TYR A 300 -0.19 -2.78 -12.53
N ILE A 301 -1.24 -3.22 -13.23
CA ILE A 301 -1.50 -4.65 -13.45
C ILE A 301 -0.32 -5.31 -14.19
N LEU A 302 0.13 -4.71 -15.29
CA LEU A 302 1.25 -5.24 -16.06
C LEU A 302 2.57 -5.18 -15.29
N GLY A 303 2.81 -4.10 -14.55
CA GLY A 303 3.99 -3.95 -13.70
C GLY A 303 4.12 -5.03 -12.62
N THR A 304 2.99 -5.60 -12.16
CA THR A 304 2.98 -6.68 -11.18
C THR A 304 3.73 -7.92 -11.65
N PHE A 305 3.55 -8.30 -12.92
CA PHE A 305 4.19 -9.49 -13.47
C PHE A 305 5.71 -9.40 -13.50
N GLY A 306 6.27 -8.20 -13.66
CA GLY A 306 7.72 -7.96 -13.71
C GLY A 306 8.32 -7.45 -12.39
N GLY A 307 7.66 -6.52 -11.72
CA GLY A 307 8.24 -5.73 -10.62
C GLY A 307 8.67 -6.55 -9.41
N GLY A 308 7.82 -7.48 -8.93
CA GLY A 308 8.18 -8.35 -7.82
C GLY A 308 9.31 -9.29 -8.17
N ARG A 309 9.25 -9.93 -9.36
CA ARG A 309 10.32 -10.83 -9.85
C ARG A 309 11.65 -10.10 -10.04
N TRP A 310 11.60 -8.88 -10.53
CA TRP A 310 12.78 -8.03 -10.67
C TRP A 310 13.42 -7.72 -9.31
N ALA A 311 12.60 -7.36 -8.31
CA ALA A 311 13.07 -7.08 -6.96
C ALA A 311 13.72 -8.33 -6.31
N ASP A 312 13.08 -9.50 -6.45
CA ASP A 312 13.63 -10.77 -5.95
C ASP A 312 14.89 -11.19 -6.72
N TYR A 313 14.94 -11.01 -8.05
CA TYR A 313 16.12 -11.27 -8.86
C TYR A 313 17.32 -10.41 -8.45
N VAL A 314 17.12 -9.11 -8.25
CA VAL A 314 18.19 -8.20 -7.81
C VAL A 314 18.68 -8.60 -6.41
N ALA A 315 17.77 -8.90 -5.48
CA ALA A 315 18.11 -9.34 -4.13
C ALA A 315 18.95 -10.64 -4.16
N ARG A 316 18.56 -11.63 -4.96
CA ARG A 316 19.32 -12.89 -5.11
C ARG A 316 20.68 -12.67 -5.74
N LYS A 317 20.77 -11.83 -6.77
CA LYS A 317 22.04 -11.50 -7.45
C LYS A 317 23.05 -10.86 -6.50
N TRP A 318 22.61 -9.96 -5.63
CA TRP A 318 23.49 -9.37 -4.61
C TRP A 318 23.83 -10.34 -3.49
N TYR A 319 22.88 -11.17 -3.05
CA TYR A 319 23.13 -12.25 -2.09
C TYR A 319 24.22 -13.20 -2.55
N GLU A 320 24.19 -13.65 -3.83
CA GLU A 320 25.24 -14.48 -4.43
C GLU A 320 26.58 -13.76 -4.52
N ARG A 321 26.58 -12.48 -4.96
CA ARG A 321 27.80 -11.66 -5.07
C ARG A 321 28.50 -11.43 -3.73
N ARG A 322 27.76 -11.41 -2.63
CA ARG A 322 28.28 -11.24 -1.26
C ARG A 322 28.65 -12.57 -0.58
N GLY A 323 28.75 -13.65 -1.33
CA GLY A 323 29.09 -14.95 -0.74
C GLY A 323 28.00 -15.52 0.18
N LYS A 324 26.72 -15.34 -0.22
CA LYS A 324 25.52 -15.80 0.52
C LYS A 324 25.26 -15.06 1.85
N VAL A 325 25.74 -13.83 1.97
CA VAL A 325 25.40 -12.95 3.10
C VAL A 325 24.21 -12.06 2.68
N PHE A 326 23.13 -12.13 3.47
CA PHE A 326 21.94 -11.32 3.23
C PHE A 326 22.10 -9.92 3.83
N VAL A 327 22.02 -8.87 2.97
CA VAL A 327 22.08 -7.47 3.37
C VAL A 327 20.80 -6.80 2.88
N PRO A 328 19.93 -6.31 3.80
CA PRO A 328 18.63 -5.71 3.42
C PRO A 328 18.73 -4.55 2.44
N GLU A 329 19.77 -3.71 2.56
CA GLU A 329 20.03 -2.54 1.72
C GLU A 329 20.21 -2.88 0.24
N ASP A 330 20.67 -4.08 -0.08
CA ASP A 330 20.87 -4.53 -1.46
C ASP A 330 19.56 -4.59 -2.26
N ARG A 331 18.40 -4.69 -1.58
CA ARG A 331 17.08 -4.64 -2.21
C ARG A 331 16.78 -3.28 -2.85
N LEU A 332 17.33 -2.20 -2.27
CA LEU A 332 17.10 -0.84 -2.75
C LEU A 332 17.62 -0.63 -4.18
N TYR A 333 18.68 -1.37 -4.59
CA TYR A 333 19.19 -1.28 -5.97
C TYR A 333 18.15 -1.62 -7.04
N ALA A 334 17.13 -2.42 -6.71
CA ALA A 334 16.08 -2.75 -7.68
C ALA A 334 15.19 -1.53 -8.01
N ALA A 335 14.97 -0.62 -7.06
CA ALA A 335 14.14 0.56 -7.25
C ALA A 335 14.89 1.75 -7.88
N VAL A 336 16.22 1.82 -7.74
CA VAL A 336 17.05 2.97 -8.19
C VAL A 336 16.79 3.39 -9.64
N PRO A 337 16.84 2.50 -10.67
CA PRO A 337 16.70 2.92 -12.06
C PRO A 337 15.29 3.46 -12.37
N PHE A 338 14.27 2.89 -11.74
CA PHE A 338 12.89 3.28 -11.99
C PHE A 338 12.55 4.59 -11.28
N LEU A 339 12.89 4.72 -10.00
CA LEU A 339 12.62 5.92 -9.22
C LEU A 339 13.51 7.09 -9.63
N GLY A 340 14.79 6.83 -9.96
CA GLY A 340 15.75 7.88 -10.29
C GLY A 340 15.70 8.38 -11.72
N ILE A 341 15.23 7.55 -12.68
CA ILE A 341 15.30 7.89 -14.12
C ILE A 341 13.95 7.70 -14.80
N VAL A 342 13.36 6.50 -14.74
CA VAL A 342 12.19 6.16 -15.59
C VAL A 342 10.96 6.98 -15.19
N ILE A 343 10.59 6.99 -13.93
CA ILE A 343 9.39 7.72 -13.46
C ILE A 343 9.57 9.23 -13.64
N PRO A 344 10.71 9.86 -13.25
CA PRO A 344 10.96 11.28 -13.53
C PRO A 344 10.85 11.63 -15.02
N ALA A 345 11.45 10.84 -15.91
CA ALA A 345 11.36 11.07 -17.35
C ALA A 345 9.91 10.99 -17.85
N CYS A 346 9.14 9.98 -17.42
CA CYS A 346 7.73 9.87 -17.75
C CYS A 346 6.93 11.08 -17.26
N MET A 347 7.20 11.55 -16.02
CA MET A 347 6.51 12.70 -15.44
C MET A 347 6.84 14.00 -16.19
N LEU A 348 8.09 14.20 -16.59
CA LEU A 348 8.48 15.36 -17.41
C LEU A 348 7.74 15.38 -18.75
N ILE A 349 7.78 14.26 -19.46
CA ILE A 349 7.14 14.17 -20.78
C ILE A 349 5.62 14.34 -20.67
N TYR A 350 4.99 13.69 -19.67
CA TYR A 350 3.59 13.87 -19.36
C TYR A 350 3.24 15.36 -19.12
N GLY A 351 3.95 16.00 -18.20
CA GLY A 351 3.64 17.38 -17.80
C GLY A 351 3.80 18.38 -18.96
N TRP A 352 4.89 18.31 -19.70
CA TRP A 352 5.13 19.21 -20.83
C TRP A 352 4.27 18.89 -22.03
N SER A 353 3.90 17.63 -22.27
CA SER A 353 2.95 17.26 -23.32
C SER A 353 1.55 17.84 -23.04
N VAL A 354 1.11 17.79 -21.80
CA VAL A 354 -0.16 18.40 -21.38
C VAL A 354 -0.07 19.92 -21.43
N ASP A 355 1.03 20.52 -20.94
CA ASP A 355 1.21 21.98 -20.91
C ASP A 355 1.26 22.62 -22.31
N LYS A 356 1.92 22.01 -23.25
CA LYS A 356 2.07 22.50 -24.63
C LYS A 356 1.08 21.88 -25.63
N ALA A 357 0.21 20.99 -25.19
CA ALA A 357 -0.66 20.16 -26.04
C ALA A 357 0.11 19.40 -27.15
N PHE A 358 1.38 19.10 -26.92
CA PHE A 358 2.25 18.43 -27.87
C PHE A 358 1.90 16.95 -28.00
N GLY A 359 1.76 16.46 -29.23
CA GLY A 359 1.47 15.05 -29.53
C GLY A 359 0.03 14.61 -29.21
N GLY A 360 -0.85 15.54 -28.81
CA GLY A 360 -2.25 15.27 -28.52
C GLY A 360 -2.45 14.37 -27.28
N LEU A 361 -3.65 13.82 -27.12
CA LEU A 361 -4.05 12.96 -26.01
C LEU A 361 -3.26 11.63 -25.88
N PRO A 362 -2.77 10.97 -26.97
CA PRO A 362 -2.02 9.72 -26.84
C PRO A 362 -0.74 9.81 -26.00
N VAL A 363 -0.02 10.94 -26.07
CA VAL A 363 1.26 11.10 -25.36
C VAL A 363 1.07 11.05 -23.84
N PRO A 364 0.21 11.86 -23.22
CA PRO A 364 -0.09 11.73 -21.79
C PRO A 364 -0.51 10.31 -21.38
N ILE A 365 -1.36 9.64 -22.17
CA ILE A 365 -1.85 8.29 -21.88
C ILE A 365 -0.71 7.28 -21.83
N ILE A 366 0.19 7.30 -22.83
CA ILE A 366 1.35 6.38 -22.91
C ILE A 366 2.26 6.58 -21.68
N PHE A 367 2.56 7.83 -21.32
CA PHE A 367 3.47 8.09 -20.20
C PHE A 367 2.84 7.85 -18.84
N MET A 368 1.52 8.05 -18.66
CA MET A 368 0.77 7.58 -17.48
C MET A 368 0.84 6.05 -17.33
N PHE A 369 0.67 5.32 -18.43
CA PHE A 369 0.75 3.86 -18.47
C PHE A 369 2.17 3.36 -18.12
N LEU A 370 3.22 3.90 -18.74
CA LEU A 370 4.61 3.53 -18.44
C LEU A 370 4.99 3.82 -16.99
N GLN A 371 4.50 4.94 -16.46
CA GLN A 371 4.70 5.31 -15.07
C GLN A 371 4.02 4.32 -14.11
N GLY A 372 2.81 3.86 -14.45
CA GLY A 372 2.12 2.82 -13.70
C GLY A 372 2.94 1.53 -13.61
N ILE A 373 3.53 1.08 -14.74
CA ILE A 373 4.44 -0.07 -14.74
C ILE A 373 5.63 0.18 -13.81
N ALA A 374 6.31 1.32 -13.98
CA ALA A 374 7.55 1.62 -13.26
C ALA A 374 7.36 1.72 -11.74
N GLN A 375 6.19 2.16 -11.26
CA GLN A 375 5.88 2.20 -9.84
C GLN A 375 5.89 0.82 -9.19
N LEU A 376 5.39 -0.21 -9.87
CA LEU A 376 5.41 -1.59 -9.38
C LEU A 376 6.82 -2.22 -9.38
N PHE A 377 7.79 -1.62 -10.05
CA PHE A 377 9.19 -2.00 -9.92
C PHE A 377 9.87 -1.34 -8.70
N CYS A 378 9.27 -0.29 -8.12
CA CYS A 378 9.79 0.39 -6.92
C CYS A 378 9.18 -0.13 -5.62
N TYR A 379 7.85 -0.21 -5.52
CA TYR A 379 7.16 -0.48 -4.26
C TYR A 379 7.53 -1.80 -3.57
N PRO A 380 7.65 -2.94 -4.27
CA PRO A 380 8.01 -4.20 -3.61
C PRO A 380 9.37 -4.13 -2.93
N SER A 381 10.37 -3.55 -3.56
CA SER A 381 11.72 -3.40 -3.00
C SER A 381 11.76 -2.50 -1.78
N LEU A 382 11.16 -1.31 -1.84
CA LEU A 382 11.16 -0.34 -0.76
C LEU A 382 10.42 -0.89 0.49
N ASN A 383 9.30 -1.58 0.26
CA ASN A 383 8.52 -2.13 1.38
C ASN A 383 9.16 -3.40 1.96
N THR A 384 9.77 -4.25 1.11
CA THR A 384 10.50 -5.43 1.60
C THR A 384 11.71 -5.02 2.43
N TYR A 385 12.42 -3.96 2.02
CA TYR A 385 13.49 -3.37 2.81
C TYR A 385 13.01 -2.99 4.22
N CYS A 386 11.88 -2.29 4.34
CA CYS A 386 11.29 -1.93 5.64
C CYS A 386 10.90 -3.17 6.48
N LEU A 387 10.54 -4.30 5.85
CA LEU A 387 10.23 -5.55 6.56
C LEU A 387 11.47 -6.27 7.10
N ASP A 388 12.60 -6.16 6.38
CA ASP A 388 13.79 -6.97 6.61
C ASP A 388 14.85 -6.28 7.48
N VAL A 389 14.88 -4.94 7.54
CA VAL A 389 15.89 -4.16 8.29
C VAL A 389 15.77 -4.35 9.80
N VAL A 390 14.56 -4.33 10.35
CA VAL A 390 14.31 -4.57 11.78
C VAL A 390 13.13 -5.53 11.90
N PRO A 391 13.35 -6.85 11.85
CA PRO A 391 12.29 -7.85 11.82
C PRO A 391 11.31 -7.75 13.00
N ASP A 392 11.83 -7.46 14.21
CA ASP A 392 11.02 -7.36 15.43
C ASP A 392 10.07 -6.16 15.45
N ARG A 393 10.40 -5.11 14.70
CA ARG A 393 9.62 -3.85 14.63
C ARG A 393 9.09 -3.56 13.22
N SER A 394 9.03 -4.55 12.36
CA SER A 394 8.66 -4.40 10.95
C SER A 394 7.29 -3.76 10.72
N ALA A 395 6.28 -4.04 11.56
CA ALA A 395 4.97 -3.41 11.44
C ALA A 395 5.01 -1.92 11.83
N GLU A 396 5.83 -1.52 12.80
CA GLU A 396 6.03 -0.11 13.16
C GLU A 396 6.73 0.63 12.02
N LEU A 397 7.73 0.01 11.37
CA LEU A 397 8.42 0.57 10.21
C LEU A 397 7.51 0.74 9.00
N ILE A 398 6.71 -0.27 8.70
CA ILE A 398 5.71 -0.19 7.63
C ILE A 398 4.68 0.90 7.94
N ALA A 399 4.20 0.98 9.19
CA ALA A 399 3.26 2.01 9.60
C ALA A 399 3.84 3.42 9.43
N GLY A 400 5.09 3.65 9.84
CA GLY A 400 5.77 4.93 9.66
C GLY A 400 6.04 5.29 8.19
N ASN A 401 6.39 4.30 7.37
CA ASN A 401 6.53 4.49 5.94
C ASN A 401 5.20 4.92 5.31
N PHE A 402 4.07 4.28 5.66
CA PHE A 402 2.74 4.69 5.19
C PHE A 402 2.33 6.07 5.71
N PHE A 403 2.66 6.40 6.96
CA PHE A 403 2.40 7.73 7.50
C PHE A 403 3.04 8.81 6.63
N ILE A 404 4.35 8.71 6.37
CA ILE A 404 5.07 9.68 5.53
C ILE A 404 4.49 9.69 4.11
N ARG A 405 4.23 8.54 3.51
CA ARG A 405 3.66 8.40 2.16
C ARG A 405 2.34 9.16 2.00
N TYR A 406 1.39 8.99 2.91
CA TYR A 406 0.08 9.62 2.80
C TYR A 406 0.10 11.10 3.19
N ILE A 407 1.04 11.56 4.02
CA ILE A 407 1.29 12.99 4.19
C ILE A 407 1.77 13.61 2.87
N PHE A 408 2.72 12.99 2.17
CA PHE A 408 3.13 13.44 0.83
C PHE A 408 1.96 13.43 -0.16
N GLY A 409 1.10 12.40 -0.12
CA GLY A 409 -0.10 12.32 -0.94
C GLY A 409 -1.12 13.41 -0.62
N ALA A 410 -1.34 13.71 0.66
CA ALA A 410 -2.25 14.78 1.10
C ALA A 410 -1.78 16.15 0.62
N VAL A 411 -0.48 16.45 0.76
CA VAL A 411 0.11 17.70 0.27
C VAL A 411 0.04 17.76 -1.26
N ALA A 412 0.38 16.68 -1.96
CA ALA A 412 0.28 16.61 -3.42
C ALA A 412 -1.15 16.85 -3.90
N SER A 413 -2.15 16.20 -3.28
CA SER A 413 -3.56 16.38 -3.64
C SER A 413 -4.05 17.81 -3.39
N ALA A 414 -3.58 18.45 -2.31
CA ALA A 414 -3.95 19.84 -1.99
C ALA A 414 -3.30 20.86 -2.94
N VAL A 415 -2.05 20.61 -3.36
CA VAL A 415 -1.25 21.57 -4.13
C VAL A 415 -1.39 21.38 -5.64
N ALA A 416 -1.74 20.18 -6.12
CA ALA A 416 -1.71 19.85 -7.55
C ALA A 416 -2.56 20.78 -8.43
N ILE A 417 -3.79 21.12 -8.03
CA ILE A 417 -4.66 22.02 -8.82
C ILE A 417 -4.16 23.44 -8.74
N PRO A 418 -3.98 24.08 -7.54
CA PRO A 418 -3.49 25.45 -7.46
C PRO A 418 -2.14 25.66 -8.14
N ALA A 419 -1.22 24.70 -8.03
CA ALA A 419 0.07 24.78 -8.69
C ALA A 419 -0.06 24.67 -10.22
N SER A 420 -0.92 23.77 -10.72
CA SER A 420 -1.17 23.64 -12.15
C SER A 420 -1.79 24.89 -12.76
N GLU A 421 -2.61 25.61 -12.00
CA GLU A 421 -3.23 26.87 -12.43
C GLU A 421 -2.23 28.07 -12.38
N SER A 422 -1.35 28.11 -11.37
CA SER A 422 -0.43 29.24 -11.15
C SER A 422 0.87 29.16 -11.96
N ILE A 423 1.53 28.01 -11.97
CA ILE A 423 2.84 27.82 -12.63
C ILE A 423 2.77 26.93 -13.88
N GLY A 424 1.62 26.33 -14.17
CA GLY A 424 1.43 25.39 -15.28
C GLY A 424 1.77 23.96 -14.93
N VAL A 425 1.16 23.03 -15.70
CA VAL A 425 1.34 21.57 -15.49
C VAL A 425 2.79 21.13 -15.74
N GLY A 426 3.45 21.75 -16.72
CA GLY A 426 4.83 21.44 -17.07
C GLY A 426 5.79 21.69 -15.90
N TRP A 427 5.72 22.83 -15.25
CA TRP A 427 6.56 23.18 -14.12
C TRP A 427 6.22 22.35 -12.86
N PHE A 428 4.94 22.15 -12.57
CA PHE A 428 4.53 21.26 -11.47
C PHE A 428 5.08 19.84 -11.66
N SER A 429 5.02 19.33 -12.89
CA SER A 429 5.58 18.00 -13.22
C SER A 429 7.10 17.97 -13.14
N THR A 430 7.78 19.08 -13.47
CA THR A 430 9.24 19.21 -13.33
C THR A 430 9.66 19.17 -11.86
N ILE A 431 8.95 19.85 -10.97
CA ILE A 431 9.18 19.80 -9.51
C ILE A 431 8.98 18.38 -9.00
N SER A 432 7.90 17.72 -9.44
CA SER A 432 7.61 16.33 -9.06
C SER A 432 8.67 15.36 -9.56
N ALA A 433 9.17 15.52 -10.77
CA ALA A 433 10.25 14.73 -11.34
C ALA A 433 11.58 14.92 -10.57
N LEU A 434 11.88 16.15 -10.18
CA LEU A 434 13.07 16.45 -9.36
C LEU A 434 12.97 15.79 -7.98
N LEU A 435 11.82 15.84 -7.33
CA LEU A 435 11.57 15.17 -6.05
C LEU A 435 11.80 13.66 -6.15
N LEU A 436 11.32 13.03 -7.23
CA LEU A 436 11.54 11.60 -7.51
C LEU A 436 13.02 11.28 -7.74
N ALA A 437 13.71 12.10 -8.55
CA ALA A 437 15.12 11.91 -8.85
C ALA A 437 15.99 12.04 -7.58
N VAL A 438 15.70 13.01 -6.73
CA VAL A 438 16.33 13.16 -5.40
C VAL A 438 16.06 11.95 -4.52
N GLY A 439 14.82 11.43 -4.50
CA GLY A 439 14.47 10.19 -3.83
C GLY A 439 15.28 9.00 -4.36
N GLY A 440 15.43 8.89 -5.69
CA GLY A 440 16.25 7.86 -6.36
C GLY A 440 17.73 7.94 -5.99
N ALA A 441 18.31 9.13 -6.00
CA ALA A 441 19.68 9.36 -5.57
C ALA A 441 19.87 9.02 -4.09
N GLY A 442 18.89 9.38 -3.25
CA GLY A 442 18.91 9.07 -1.83
C GLY A 442 18.91 7.55 -1.57
N ILE A 443 18.05 6.77 -2.21
CA ILE A 443 18.06 5.31 -2.03
C ILE A 443 19.32 4.65 -2.59
N PHE A 444 19.91 5.20 -3.66
CA PHE A 444 21.22 4.74 -4.15
C PHE A 444 22.31 4.98 -3.11
N ALA A 445 22.35 6.16 -2.49
CA ALA A 445 23.26 6.48 -1.40
C ALA A 445 23.04 5.55 -0.20
N ALA A 446 21.78 5.32 0.20
CA ALA A 446 21.43 4.40 1.28
C ALA A 446 21.87 2.94 0.98
N ALA A 447 21.68 2.47 -0.25
CA ALA A 447 22.12 1.14 -0.67
C ALA A 447 23.64 0.98 -0.64
N ARG A 448 24.40 2.04 -0.92
CA ARG A 448 25.85 1.99 -1.02
C ARG A 448 26.57 2.21 0.32
N TRP A 449 26.04 3.11 1.16
CA TRP A 449 26.71 3.58 2.39
C TRP A 449 25.89 3.37 3.66
N GLY A 450 24.62 3.04 3.53
CA GLY A 450 23.66 3.00 4.63
C GLY A 450 23.66 1.70 5.44
N HIS A 451 24.79 0.97 5.53
CA HIS A 451 24.84 -0.26 6.32
C HIS A 451 24.39 0.00 7.75
N ILE A 452 23.16 -0.37 8.08
CA ILE A 452 22.69 -0.43 9.45
C ILE A 452 23.45 -1.59 10.07
N LYS A 453 24.45 -1.29 10.93
CA LYS A 453 24.98 -2.29 11.83
C LYS A 453 23.79 -2.85 12.58
N SER A 454 23.53 -4.14 12.43
CA SER A 454 22.50 -4.82 13.20
C SER A 454 22.67 -4.41 14.65
N VAL A 455 21.66 -3.73 15.18
CA VAL A 455 21.61 -3.42 16.60
C VAL A 455 21.41 -4.75 17.29
N SER A 456 22.52 -5.34 17.69
CA SER A 456 22.57 -6.50 18.59
C SER A 456 21.97 -6.12 19.94
#